data_a8ea97d2199f9d670fefd1679d402cfe
#
_entry.id   a8ea97d2199f9d670fefd1679d402cfe
#
_cell.length_a   1.000
_cell.length_b   1.000
_cell.length_c   1.000
_cell.angle_alpha   90.00
_cell.angle_beta   90.00
_cell.angle_gamma   90.00
#
_symmetry.space_group_name_H-M   'P 1'
#
loop_
_entity.id
_entity.type
_entity.pdbx_description
1 polymer ?
#
loop_
_entity_poly.entity_id
_entity_poly.type
_entity_poly.pdbx_seq_one_letter_code
_entity_poly.pdbx_strand_id
1 'polypeptide(L)'
;MQPPDIHRLIQIVVEEIAAASHAPAPSRCACHSVLYECCPDRLRGVLDAGATRIGLYAGGGATSGVSTMIDHTLLKPDATRKEIETRCREAAEYKFASVCVNPTWVAVCARLLRDSGVKVCSVVGFPLGATTPDTKHFEARRVIFDGAREVDMVINVGALKSGDLRLVERDIEAVTTPCREAGALSKVIIEAALLTDDEKITACTLAKAAAADFVKTSTGFGPGGATAADVALMRRVVGEEMGVKAAGGVRDLEGLKAMVAAGATRIGASAGVRIVQESRGQQSAAAAKGY
;
A
#
# COMPACT_ATOMS: atom_id res chain seq x y z
N MET A 1 -43.72 5.59 17.67
CA MET A 1 -42.49 6.38 17.78
C MET A 1 -42.53 7.47 16.72
N GLN A 2 -42.58 8.74 17.13
CA GLN A 2 -42.52 9.87 16.21
C GLN A 2 -41.08 9.98 15.64
N PRO A 3 -40.89 10.30 14.34
CA PRO A 3 -39.59 10.52 13.78
C PRO A 3 -38.88 11.70 14.48
N PRO A 4 -37.56 11.63 14.68
CA PRO A 4 -36.82 12.73 15.32
C PRO A 4 -36.93 14.01 14.48
N ASP A 5 -37.15 15.11 15.14
CA ASP A 5 -37.26 16.44 14.54
C ASP A 5 -35.89 16.83 13.92
N ILE A 6 -35.79 16.69 12.61
CA ILE A 6 -34.58 16.97 11.82
C ILE A 6 -34.13 18.43 12.02
N HIS A 7 -35.05 19.40 12.20
CA HIS A 7 -34.66 20.78 12.43
C HIS A 7 -33.94 20.97 13.78
N ARG A 8 -34.34 20.22 14.79
CA ARG A 8 -33.69 20.25 16.10
C ARG A 8 -32.28 19.61 16.07
N LEU A 9 -32.12 18.53 15.29
CA LEU A 9 -30.81 17.92 15.09
C LEU A 9 -29.84 18.83 14.31
N ILE A 10 -30.32 19.50 13.27
CA ILE A 10 -29.52 20.47 12.51
C ILE A 10 -29.09 21.63 13.41
N GLN A 11 -29.99 22.14 14.27
CA GLN A 11 -29.70 23.23 15.17
C GLN A 11 -28.63 22.86 16.21
N ILE A 12 -28.70 21.67 16.78
CA ILE A 12 -27.66 21.11 17.70
C ILE A 12 -26.29 21.01 17.01
N VAL A 13 -26.25 20.47 15.79
CA VAL A 13 -25.02 20.35 15.04
C VAL A 13 -24.42 21.72 14.69
N VAL A 14 -25.23 22.68 14.30
CA VAL A 14 -24.76 24.05 14.01
C VAL A 14 -24.24 24.76 15.27
N GLU A 15 -24.87 24.57 16.41
CA GLU A 15 -24.43 25.13 17.69
C GLU A 15 -23.10 24.46 18.16
N GLU A 16 -22.95 23.16 18.00
CA GLU A 16 -21.69 22.46 18.31
C GLU A 16 -20.53 22.88 17.39
N ILE A 17 -20.81 23.06 16.10
CA ILE A 17 -19.78 23.56 15.14
C ILE A 17 -19.40 25.01 15.49
N ALA A 18 -20.37 25.85 15.85
CA ALA A 18 -20.11 27.24 16.26
C ALA A 18 -19.31 27.30 17.58
N ALA A 19 -19.60 26.45 18.54
CA ALA A 19 -18.86 26.35 19.80
C ALA A 19 -17.44 25.86 19.59
N ALA A 20 -17.21 24.89 18.68
CA ALA A 20 -15.91 24.37 18.33
C ALA A 20 -15.02 25.42 17.60
N SER A 21 -15.64 26.33 16.85
CA SER A 21 -14.91 27.40 16.13
C SER A 21 -14.45 28.56 17.02
N HIS A 22 -14.97 28.69 18.25
CA HIS A 22 -14.59 29.71 19.22
C HIS A 22 -13.68 29.20 20.35
N ALA A 23 -13.31 27.93 20.32
CA ALA A 23 -12.30 27.41 21.23
C ALA A 23 -10.93 28.07 20.92
N PRO A 24 -10.20 28.58 21.92
CA PRO A 24 -8.87 29.13 21.70
C PRO A 24 -8.01 28.07 21.04
N ALA A 25 -7.33 28.42 19.96
CA ALA A 25 -6.43 27.52 19.26
C ALA A 25 -5.49 26.88 20.29
N PRO A 26 -5.46 25.55 20.43
CA PRO A 26 -4.60 24.90 21.39
C PRO A 26 -3.15 25.31 21.07
N SER A 27 -2.40 25.69 22.11
CA SER A 27 -0.97 25.99 22.02
C SER A 27 -0.32 24.93 21.12
N ARG A 28 0.41 25.36 20.09
CA ARG A 28 1.08 24.45 19.14
C ARG A 28 1.89 23.45 19.93
N CYS A 29 1.45 22.19 19.91
CA CYS A 29 2.22 21.11 20.50
C CYS A 29 3.56 21.03 19.75
N ALA A 30 4.66 21.17 20.45
CA ALA A 30 6.00 21.08 19.91
C ALA A 30 6.44 19.63 19.59
N CYS A 31 5.53 18.67 19.73
CA CYS A 31 5.85 17.27 19.52
C CYS A 31 5.90 16.95 18.03
N HIS A 32 7.05 16.46 17.60
CA HIS A 32 7.30 15.89 16.28
C HIS A 32 7.04 14.38 16.23
N SER A 33 6.47 13.80 17.28
CA SER A 33 6.23 12.37 17.42
C SER A 33 4.76 12.00 17.28
N VAL A 34 4.53 10.73 17.11
CA VAL A 34 3.29 10.05 16.74
C VAL A 34 2.11 10.49 17.62
N LEU A 35 1.01 10.88 17.02
CA LEU A 35 -0.21 11.45 17.64
C LEU A 35 -0.73 10.68 18.86
N TYR A 36 -0.58 9.35 18.89
CA TYR A 36 -1.06 8.51 20.00
C TYR A 36 -0.22 8.62 21.28
N GLU A 37 1.05 8.98 21.18
CA GLU A 37 1.94 9.16 22.34
C GLU A 37 1.78 10.56 22.95
N CYS A 38 1.50 11.55 22.12
CA CYS A 38 1.46 12.95 22.51
C CYS A 38 0.05 13.49 22.84
N CYS A 39 -0.97 13.01 22.12
CA CYS A 39 -2.33 13.54 22.24
C CYS A 39 -3.39 12.42 22.23
N PRO A 40 -3.40 11.53 23.24
CA PRO A 40 -4.32 10.39 23.29
C PRO A 40 -5.80 10.78 23.26
N ASP A 41 -6.18 11.95 23.81
CA ASP A 41 -7.56 12.40 23.81
C ASP A 41 -8.05 12.82 22.43
N ARG A 42 -7.19 13.41 21.59
CA ARG A 42 -7.52 13.72 20.20
C ARG A 42 -7.68 12.45 19.37
N LEU A 43 -6.85 11.45 19.61
CA LEU A 43 -6.98 10.15 18.98
C LEU A 43 -8.29 9.46 19.36
N ARG A 44 -8.66 9.53 20.65
CA ARG A 44 -9.92 8.98 21.15
C ARG A 44 -11.11 9.64 20.49
N GLY A 45 -11.15 10.96 20.38
CA GLY A 45 -12.22 11.69 19.70
C GLY A 45 -12.39 11.28 18.21
N VAL A 46 -11.30 10.99 17.51
CA VAL A 46 -11.35 10.51 16.11
C VAL A 46 -11.85 9.05 16.04
N LEU A 47 -11.49 8.20 16.98
CA LEU A 47 -11.99 6.82 17.09
C LEU A 47 -13.48 6.81 17.46
N ASP A 48 -13.89 7.63 18.40
CA ASP A 48 -15.30 7.75 18.84
C ASP A 48 -16.20 8.31 17.71
N ALA A 49 -15.63 9.11 16.80
CA ALA A 49 -16.28 9.55 15.56
C ALA A 49 -16.38 8.46 14.48
N GLY A 50 -15.96 7.23 14.78
CA GLY A 50 -16.10 6.08 13.88
C GLY A 50 -14.92 5.84 12.92
N ALA A 51 -13.76 6.48 13.13
CA ALA A 51 -12.59 6.20 12.33
C ALA A 51 -12.05 4.79 12.63
N THR A 52 -12.11 3.91 11.68
CA THR A 52 -11.59 2.53 11.76
C THR A 52 -10.12 2.42 11.33
N ARG A 53 -9.57 3.49 10.75
CA ARG A 53 -8.17 3.60 10.31
C ARG A 53 -7.65 5.01 10.59
N ILE A 54 -6.58 5.09 11.34
CA ILE A 54 -5.80 6.32 11.48
C ILE A 54 -4.53 6.10 10.69
N GLY A 55 -4.55 6.54 9.43
CA GLY A 55 -3.37 6.56 8.59
C GLY A 55 -2.46 7.69 9.03
N LEU A 56 -1.33 7.38 9.63
CA LEU A 56 -0.26 8.35 9.86
C LEU A 56 0.48 8.60 8.54
N TYR A 57 -0.16 9.24 7.59
CA TYR A 57 0.56 9.93 6.54
C TYR A 57 1.04 11.25 7.13
N ALA A 58 2.20 11.22 7.73
CA ALA A 58 2.96 12.43 7.98
C ALA A 58 3.37 13.01 6.62
N GLY A 59 2.51 13.80 6.05
CA GLY A 59 2.91 14.73 5.00
C GLY A 59 3.91 15.70 5.60
N GLY A 60 5.14 15.69 5.12
CA GLY A 60 6.12 16.73 5.37
C GLY A 60 7.18 16.39 6.41
N GLY A 61 8.40 16.18 5.94
CA GLY A 61 9.60 16.67 6.58
C GLY A 61 10.05 16.04 7.88
N ALA A 62 10.11 14.72 7.93
CA ALA A 62 11.06 14.04 8.78
C ALA A 62 11.79 13.03 7.90
N THR A 63 13.05 12.86 8.09
CA THR A 63 13.95 11.90 7.43
C THR A 63 13.50 10.46 7.64
N SER A 64 12.30 10.10 7.14
CA SER A 64 11.98 8.71 6.89
C SER A 64 12.91 8.30 5.75
N GLY A 65 13.97 7.59 6.10
CA GLY A 65 14.99 7.22 5.14
C GLY A 65 14.34 6.45 3.98
N VAL A 66 14.94 6.53 2.80
CA VAL A 66 14.52 5.83 1.58
C VAL A 66 14.07 4.39 1.85
N SER A 67 14.64 3.73 2.85
CA SER A 67 14.32 2.35 3.24
C SER A 67 12.85 2.14 3.62
N THR A 68 12.22 3.07 4.33
CA THR A 68 10.82 2.93 4.79
C THR A 68 9.79 3.02 3.67
N MET A 69 10.22 3.38 2.46
CA MET A 69 9.40 3.39 1.25
C MET A 69 9.54 2.10 0.44
N ILE A 70 10.44 1.19 0.79
CA ILE A 70 10.78 0.02 -0.03
C ILE A 70 10.08 -1.23 0.48
N ASP A 71 9.34 -1.90 -0.41
CA ASP A 71 8.95 -3.31 -0.26
C ASP A 71 10.07 -4.18 -0.86
N HIS A 72 10.86 -4.81 0.01
CA HIS A 72 11.98 -5.64 -0.40
C HIS A 72 11.49 -6.97 -0.97
N THR A 73 11.56 -7.11 -2.29
CA THR A 73 10.76 -8.07 -3.05
C THR A 73 11.56 -9.27 -3.53
N LEU A 74 11.01 -10.48 -3.33
CA LEU A 74 11.47 -11.73 -3.94
C LEU A 74 10.28 -12.62 -4.30
N LEU A 75 9.89 -12.61 -5.59
CA LEU A 75 8.71 -13.31 -6.12
C LEU A 75 9.06 -14.37 -7.17
N LYS A 76 10.36 -14.67 -7.39
CA LYS A 76 10.77 -15.72 -8.31
C LYS A 76 10.15 -17.07 -7.90
N PRO A 77 9.68 -17.87 -8.87
CA PRO A 77 9.07 -19.17 -8.58
C PRO A 77 10.08 -20.19 -8.02
N ASP A 78 11.36 -20.03 -8.31
CA ASP A 78 12.47 -20.84 -7.84
C ASP A 78 13.16 -20.31 -6.57
N ALA A 79 12.56 -19.28 -5.91
CA ALA A 79 13.11 -18.70 -4.69
C ALA A 79 13.26 -19.77 -3.59
N THR A 80 14.48 -19.92 -3.09
CA THR A 80 14.81 -20.88 -2.04
C THR A 80 14.58 -20.30 -0.64
N ARG A 81 14.42 -21.19 0.35
CA ARG A 81 14.33 -20.79 1.77
C ARG A 81 15.51 -19.89 2.19
N LYS A 82 16.72 -20.20 1.77
CA LYS A 82 17.93 -19.43 2.11
C LYS A 82 17.86 -18.01 1.56
N GLU A 83 17.34 -17.82 0.36
CA GLU A 83 17.13 -16.49 -0.22
C GLU A 83 16.05 -15.70 0.54
N ILE A 84 14.96 -16.35 0.94
CA ILE A 84 13.91 -15.74 1.75
C ILE A 84 14.46 -15.31 3.12
N GLU A 85 15.21 -16.16 3.80
CA GLU A 85 15.85 -15.84 5.09
C GLU A 85 16.83 -14.66 4.94
N THR A 86 17.55 -14.59 3.84
CA THR A 86 18.43 -13.45 3.53
C THR A 86 17.62 -12.18 3.32
N ARG A 87 16.51 -12.21 2.57
CA ARG A 87 15.60 -11.06 2.41
C ARG A 87 15.05 -10.54 3.71
N CYS A 88 14.63 -11.44 4.60
CA CYS A 88 14.14 -11.05 5.93
C CYS A 88 15.23 -10.37 6.77
N ARG A 89 16.45 -10.90 6.74
CA ARG A 89 17.59 -10.32 7.47
C ARG A 89 17.94 -8.93 6.94
N GLU A 90 18.07 -8.78 5.62
CA GLU A 90 18.30 -7.50 4.96
C GLU A 90 17.19 -6.49 5.32
N ALA A 91 15.94 -6.92 5.27
CA ALA A 91 14.81 -6.04 5.59
C ALA A 91 14.81 -5.57 7.05
N ALA A 92 15.14 -6.44 7.99
CA ALA A 92 15.26 -6.09 9.40
C ALA A 92 16.44 -5.14 9.65
N GLU A 93 17.58 -5.37 9.00
CA GLU A 93 18.78 -4.54 9.11
C GLU A 93 18.56 -3.13 8.55
N TYR A 94 18.01 -3.04 7.34
CA TYR A 94 17.81 -1.76 6.66
C TYR A 94 16.48 -1.07 7.01
N LYS A 95 15.62 -1.69 7.82
CA LYS A 95 14.30 -1.16 8.21
C LYS A 95 13.41 -0.87 7.02
N PHE A 96 13.28 -1.83 6.12
CA PHE A 96 12.37 -1.71 4.97
C PHE A 96 10.89 -1.67 5.42
N ALA A 97 10.01 -1.13 4.57
CA ALA A 97 8.58 -1.09 4.82
C ALA A 97 8.00 -2.51 4.96
N SER A 98 8.37 -3.38 4.02
CA SER A 98 7.95 -4.78 4.03
C SER A 98 8.95 -5.71 3.34
N VAL A 99 8.77 -7.02 3.57
CA VAL A 99 9.28 -8.08 2.70
C VAL A 99 8.11 -8.62 1.88
N CYS A 100 8.21 -8.57 0.55
CA CYS A 100 7.17 -9.04 -0.36
C CYS A 100 7.56 -10.38 -0.98
N VAL A 101 6.76 -11.43 -0.70
CA VAL A 101 7.05 -12.82 -1.07
C VAL A 101 5.81 -13.55 -1.59
N ASN A 102 6.04 -14.68 -2.28
CA ASN A 102 4.96 -15.59 -2.66
C ASN A 102 4.27 -16.20 -1.42
N PRO A 103 2.97 -16.57 -1.53
CA PRO A 103 2.15 -17.06 -0.42
C PRO A 103 2.80 -18.15 0.44
N THR A 104 3.48 -19.10 -0.19
CA THR A 104 4.13 -20.23 0.50
C THR A 104 5.18 -19.82 1.54
N TRP A 105 5.73 -18.59 1.44
CA TRP A 105 6.78 -18.10 2.33
C TRP A 105 6.30 -17.21 3.45
N VAL A 106 5.02 -16.82 3.46
CA VAL A 106 4.47 -15.85 4.43
C VAL A 106 4.70 -16.27 5.86
N ALA A 107 4.34 -17.51 6.22
CA ALA A 107 4.50 -17.99 7.59
C ALA A 107 5.97 -18.04 8.07
N VAL A 108 6.90 -18.29 7.14
CA VAL A 108 8.34 -18.25 7.44
C VAL A 108 8.78 -16.80 7.71
N CYS A 109 8.41 -15.87 6.82
CA CYS A 109 8.73 -14.45 6.96
C CYS A 109 8.12 -13.85 8.24
N ALA A 110 6.86 -14.18 8.56
CA ALA A 110 6.18 -13.70 9.74
C ALA A 110 6.90 -14.08 11.04
N ARG A 111 7.47 -15.28 11.11
CA ARG A 111 8.27 -15.72 12.26
C ARG A 111 9.61 -14.97 12.34
N LEU A 112 10.30 -14.82 11.20
CA LEU A 112 11.62 -14.19 11.14
C LEU A 112 11.57 -12.68 11.42
N LEU A 113 10.46 -12.02 11.10
CA LEU A 113 10.29 -10.57 11.20
C LEU A 113 9.47 -10.12 12.42
N ARG A 114 9.08 -11.03 13.32
CA ARG A 114 8.15 -10.77 14.43
C ARG A 114 8.46 -9.49 15.21
N ASP A 115 9.70 -9.29 15.58
CA ASP A 115 10.13 -8.19 16.45
C ASP A 115 10.90 -7.10 15.68
N SER A 116 10.92 -7.14 14.35
CA SER A 116 11.71 -6.23 13.52
C SER A 116 11.00 -4.91 13.19
N GLY A 117 9.67 -4.88 13.31
CA GLY A 117 8.82 -3.79 12.81
C GLY A 117 8.53 -3.85 11.30
N VAL A 118 9.25 -4.70 10.54
CA VAL A 118 9.05 -4.89 9.10
C VAL A 118 7.80 -5.73 8.85
N LYS A 119 6.95 -5.29 7.91
CA LYS A 119 5.71 -5.99 7.57
C LYS A 119 5.97 -7.13 6.58
N VAL A 120 5.16 -8.18 6.65
CA VAL A 120 5.13 -9.20 5.59
C VAL A 120 4.05 -8.80 4.58
N CYS A 121 4.46 -8.67 3.33
CA CYS A 121 3.60 -8.48 2.17
C CYS A 121 3.53 -9.78 1.36
N SER A 122 2.36 -10.11 0.84
CA SER A 122 2.22 -11.23 -0.10
C SER A 122 1.40 -10.84 -1.31
N VAL A 123 1.32 -11.74 -2.29
CA VAL A 123 0.61 -11.54 -3.54
C VAL A 123 -0.59 -12.46 -3.66
N VAL A 124 -1.61 -12.05 -4.41
CA VAL A 124 -2.87 -12.76 -4.62
C VAL A 124 -3.29 -12.67 -6.09
N GLY A 125 -3.76 -13.78 -6.66
CA GLY A 125 -4.07 -13.88 -8.08
C GLY A 125 -2.86 -13.61 -8.98
N PHE A 126 -1.70 -13.87 -8.49
CA PHE A 126 -0.43 -13.39 -9.05
C PHE A 126 0.28 -14.46 -9.90
N PRO A 127 0.93 -14.11 -11.05
CA PRO A 127 1.02 -12.73 -11.57
C PRO A 127 -0.07 -12.34 -12.57
N LEU A 128 -0.94 -13.25 -12.97
CA LEU A 128 -1.81 -13.09 -14.14
C LEU A 128 -3.14 -12.35 -13.85
N GLY A 129 -3.61 -12.35 -12.62
CA GLY A 129 -4.93 -11.79 -12.26
C GLY A 129 -6.14 -12.55 -12.82
N ALA A 130 -5.92 -13.59 -13.60
CA ALA A 130 -6.92 -14.29 -14.42
C ALA A 130 -7.64 -15.43 -13.70
N THR A 131 -7.68 -15.41 -12.37
CA THR A 131 -8.47 -16.36 -11.57
C THR A 131 -9.79 -15.71 -11.11
N THR A 132 -10.65 -16.51 -10.48
CA THR A 132 -11.96 -16.03 -10.00
C THR A 132 -11.84 -15.19 -8.71
N PRO A 133 -12.79 -14.28 -8.45
CA PRO A 133 -12.84 -13.52 -7.20
C PRO A 133 -12.82 -14.41 -5.94
N ASP A 134 -13.54 -15.53 -5.95
CA ASP A 134 -13.57 -16.47 -4.81
C ASP A 134 -12.19 -17.06 -4.50
N THR A 135 -11.42 -17.39 -5.54
CA THR A 135 -10.05 -17.87 -5.39
C THR A 135 -9.16 -16.80 -4.77
N LYS A 136 -9.26 -15.55 -5.25
CA LYS A 136 -8.50 -14.42 -4.69
C LYS A 136 -8.91 -14.14 -3.24
N HIS A 137 -10.19 -14.23 -2.93
CA HIS A 137 -10.69 -14.10 -1.57
C HIS A 137 -10.07 -15.15 -0.64
N PHE A 138 -10.06 -16.39 -1.08
CA PHE A 138 -9.45 -17.49 -0.32
C PHE A 138 -7.95 -17.28 -0.13
N GLU A 139 -7.22 -16.91 -1.18
CA GLU A 139 -5.79 -16.62 -1.10
C GLU A 139 -5.50 -15.46 -0.14
N ALA A 140 -6.29 -14.37 -0.21
CA ALA A 140 -6.14 -13.21 0.68
C ALA A 140 -6.31 -13.61 2.15
N ARG A 141 -7.37 -14.33 2.48
CA ARG A 141 -7.60 -14.84 3.84
C ARG A 141 -6.47 -15.77 4.29
N ARG A 142 -5.99 -16.61 3.40
CA ARG A 142 -4.91 -17.56 3.70
C ARG A 142 -3.62 -16.83 4.04
N VAL A 143 -3.16 -15.89 3.21
CA VAL A 143 -1.90 -15.17 3.46
C VAL A 143 -2.00 -14.28 4.71
N ILE A 144 -3.15 -13.68 4.98
CA ILE A 144 -3.41 -12.92 6.22
C ILE A 144 -3.32 -13.82 7.44
N PHE A 145 -3.94 -14.99 7.41
CA PHE A 145 -3.85 -16.00 8.47
C PHE A 145 -2.41 -16.44 8.73
N ASP A 146 -1.62 -16.62 7.68
CA ASP A 146 -0.20 -16.99 7.76
C ASP A 146 0.71 -15.84 8.24
N GLY A 147 0.16 -14.63 8.41
CA GLY A 147 0.83 -13.48 9.03
C GLY A 147 1.15 -12.31 8.12
N ALA A 148 0.64 -12.29 6.87
CA ALA A 148 0.75 -11.11 6.03
C ALA A 148 -0.02 -9.92 6.66
N ARG A 149 0.57 -8.73 6.53
CA ARG A 149 -0.02 -7.45 6.93
C ARG A 149 -0.22 -6.51 5.75
N GLU A 150 0.25 -6.90 4.59
CA GLU A 150 0.03 -6.22 3.32
C GLU A 150 -0.23 -7.28 2.23
N VAL A 151 -1.16 -6.99 1.32
CA VAL A 151 -1.58 -7.92 0.26
C VAL A 151 -1.63 -7.17 -1.07
N ASP A 152 -0.83 -7.62 -2.04
CA ASP A 152 -0.81 -7.09 -3.40
C ASP A 152 -1.60 -8.03 -4.32
N MET A 153 -2.78 -7.63 -4.78
CA MET A 153 -3.59 -8.41 -5.72
C MET A 153 -3.41 -7.92 -7.16
N VAL A 154 -3.55 -8.80 -8.13
CA VAL A 154 -3.61 -8.43 -9.55
C VAL A 154 -5.06 -8.39 -10.01
N ILE A 155 -5.50 -7.31 -10.69
CA ILE A 155 -6.85 -7.22 -11.26
C ILE A 155 -7.06 -8.26 -12.37
N ASN A 156 -8.32 -8.57 -12.67
CA ASN A 156 -8.63 -9.32 -13.88
C ASN A 156 -8.56 -8.39 -15.10
N VAL A 157 -7.37 -8.35 -15.73
CA VAL A 157 -7.08 -7.49 -16.90
C VAL A 157 -8.01 -7.84 -18.08
N GLY A 158 -8.28 -9.13 -18.28
CA GLY A 158 -9.19 -9.58 -19.37
C GLY A 158 -10.61 -9.07 -19.17
N ALA A 159 -11.14 -9.09 -17.97
CA ALA A 159 -12.44 -8.52 -17.64
C ALA A 159 -12.48 -7.01 -17.87
N LEU A 160 -11.44 -6.28 -17.44
CA LEU A 160 -11.33 -4.84 -17.67
C LEU A 160 -11.37 -4.51 -19.17
N LYS A 161 -10.55 -5.19 -19.96
CA LYS A 161 -10.51 -5.01 -21.43
C LYS A 161 -11.81 -5.39 -22.15
N SER A 162 -12.58 -6.28 -21.56
CA SER A 162 -13.90 -6.69 -22.06
C SER A 162 -15.02 -5.72 -21.62
N GLY A 163 -14.73 -4.71 -20.81
CA GLY A 163 -15.71 -3.77 -20.28
C GLY A 163 -16.57 -4.35 -19.15
N ASP A 164 -16.26 -5.53 -18.62
CA ASP A 164 -16.96 -6.11 -17.46
C ASP A 164 -16.45 -5.48 -16.15
N LEU A 165 -16.79 -4.21 -15.97
CA LEU A 165 -16.36 -3.43 -14.82
C LEU A 165 -16.92 -3.97 -13.50
N ARG A 166 -18.11 -4.59 -13.54
CA ARG A 166 -18.72 -5.22 -12.34
C ARG A 166 -17.91 -6.42 -11.87
N LEU A 167 -17.36 -7.21 -12.79
CA LEU A 167 -16.50 -8.32 -12.44
C LEU A 167 -15.18 -7.79 -11.85
N VAL A 168 -14.59 -6.75 -12.44
CA VAL A 168 -13.35 -6.14 -11.91
C VAL A 168 -13.55 -5.58 -10.50
N GLU A 169 -14.66 -4.89 -10.25
CA GLU A 169 -14.99 -4.34 -8.93
C GLU A 169 -15.11 -5.46 -7.89
N ARG A 170 -15.92 -6.48 -8.16
CA ARG A 170 -16.05 -7.66 -7.28
C ARG A 170 -14.73 -8.38 -7.04
N ASP A 171 -13.89 -8.45 -8.06
CA ASP A 171 -12.57 -9.06 -8.00
C ASP A 171 -11.66 -8.31 -7.02
N ILE A 172 -11.69 -6.98 -7.04
CA ILE A 172 -10.95 -6.14 -6.10
C ILE A 172 -11.55 -6.25 -4.68
N GLU A 173 -12.87 -6.16 -4.53
CA GLU A 173 -13.55 -6.27 -3.23
C GLU A 173 -13.31 -7.62 -2.55
N ALA A 174 -13.15 -8.69 -3.32
CA ALA A 174 -12.82 -10.03 -2.82
C ALA A 174 -11.50 -10.05 -2.02
N VAL A 175 -10.61 -9.09 -2.27
CA VAL A 175 -9.32 -8.96 -1.55
C VAL A 175 -9.34 -7.81 -0.55
N THR A 176 -9.90 -6.65 -0.92
CA THR A 176 -9.89 -5.48 -0.01
C THR A 176 -10.74 -5.72 1.23
N THR A 177 -11.85 -6.47 1.11
CA THR A 177 -12.71 -6.78 2.25
C THR A 177 -11.99 -7.57 3.34
N PRO A 178 -11.40 -8.77 3.10
CA PRO A 178 -10.67 -9.49 4.14
C PRO A 178 -9.44 -8.73 4.65
N CYS A 179 -8.80 -7.90 3.82
CA CYS A 179 -7.71 -7.05 4.27
C CYS A 179 -8.19 -6.03 5.30
N ARG A 180 -9.30 -5.33 5.04
CA ARG A 180 -9.90 -4.36 5.95
C ARG A 180 -10.35 -5.00 7.25
N GLU A 181 -11.01 -6.15 7.19
CA GLU A 181 -11.45 -6.91 8.38
C GLU A 181 -10.27 -7.30 9.29
N ALA A 182 -9.13 -7.60 8.71
CA ALA A 182 -7.93 -8.03 9.44
C ALA A 182 -6.96 -6.89 9.78
N GLY A 183 -7.27 -5.64 9.38
CA GLY A 183 -6.35 -4.51 9.54
C GLY A 183 -5.07 -4.63 8.70
N ALA A 184 -5.10 -5.38 7.60
CA ALA A 184 -4.03 -5.49 6.63
C ALA A 184 -4.20 -4.46 5.51
N LEU A 185 -3.09 -3.98 4.92
CA LEU A 185 -3.13 -3.10 3.76
C LEU A 185 -3.36 -3.89 2.47
N SER A 186 -4.19 -3.36 1.59
CA SER A 186 -4.45 -3.90 0.26
C SER A 186 -3.81 -3.03 -0.82
N LYS A 187 -3.19 -3.66 -1.84
CA LYS A 187 -2.63 -2.95 -2.99
C LYS A 187 -3.10 -3.61 -4.28
N VAL A 188 -3.64 -2.80 -5.19
CA VAL A 188 -4.25 -3.26 -6.44
C VAL A 188 -3.27 -3.07 -7.59
N ILE A 189 -2.73 -4.17 -8.11
CA ILE A 189 -1.85 -4.17 -9.29
C ILE A 189 -2.71 -4.07 -10.53
N ILE A 190 -2.57 -2.98 -11.28
CA ILE A 190 -3.33 -2.76 -12.51
C ILE A 190 -2.64 -3.32 -13.76
N GLU A 191 -1.36 -3.69 -13.68
CA GLU A 191 -0.48 -4.13 -14.79
C GLU A 191 -0.48 -3.10 -15.93
N ALA A 192 -0.04 -1.89 -15.60
CA ALA A 192 -0.16 -0.68 -16.43
C ALA A 192 0.35 -0.85 -17.87
N ALA A 193 1.38 -1.67 -18.08
CA ALA A 193 1.96 -1.91 -19.42
C ALA A 193 1.01 -2.65 -20.38
N LEU A 194 -0.07 -3.25 -19.90
CA LEU A 194 -1.10 -3.90 -20.70
C LEU A 194 -2.29 -2.96 -21.01
N LEU A 195 -2.34 -1.77 -20.42
CA LEU A 195 -3.52 -0.90 -20.40
C LEU A 195 -3.28 0.39 -21.19
N THR A 196 -4.34 0.86 -21.83
CA THR A 196 -4.42 2.26 -22.31
C THR A 196 -4.57 3.21 -21.13
N ASP A 197 -4.39 4.51 -21.33
CA ASP A 197 -4.55 5.50 -20.26
C ASP A 197 -5.97 5.53 -19.70
N ASP A 198 -7.00 5.39 -20.57
CA ASP A 198 -8.40 5.29 -20.14
C ASP A 198 -8.66 4.03 -19.29
N GLU A 199 -8.06 2.90 -19.65
CA GLU A 199 -8.16 1.67 -18.88
C GLU A 199 -7.44 1.80 -17.53
N LYS A 200 -6.28 2.50 -17.47
CA LYS A 200 -5.56 2.81 -16.20
C LYS A 200 -6.43 3.69 -15.30
N ILE A 201 -7.04 4.73 -15.85
CA ILE A 201 -7.97 5.61 -15.12
C ILE A 201 -9.12 4.79 -14.55
N THR A 202 -9.73 3.94 -15.36
CA THR A 202 -10.84 3.07 -14.95
C THR A 202 -10.42 2.11 -13.84
N ALA A 203 -9.30 1.41 -13.99
CA ALA A 203 -8.78 0.48 -12.98
C ALA A 203 -8.48 1.17 -11.64
N CYS A 204 -7.85 2.35 -11.68
CA CYS A 204 -7.58 3.14 -10.47
C CYS A 204 -8.86 3.64 -9.80
N THR A 205 -9.87 4.03 -10.59
CA THR A 205 -11.18 4.46 -10.08
C THR A 205 -11.90 3.31 -9.38
N LEU A 206 -11.90 2.11 -9.98
CA LEU A 206 -12.48 0.91 -9.37
C LEU A 206 -11.74 0.49 -8.10
N ALA A 207 -10.40 0.57 -8.09
CA ALA A 207 -9.60 0.30 -6.89
C ALA A 207 -9.96 1.25 -5.75
N LYS A 208 -10.16 2.54 -6.05
CA LYS A 208 -10.59 3.55 -5.09
C LYS A 208 -12.01 3.29 -4.58
N ALA A 209 -12.95 2.95 -5.46
CA ALA A 209 -14.34 2.62 -5.11
C ALA A 209 -14.39 1.38 -4.18
N ALA A 210 -13.56 0.36 -4.45
CA ALA A 210 -13.43 -0.84 -3.63
C ALA A 210 -12.60 -0.63 -2.34
N ALA A 211 -12.30 0.61 -1.97
CA ALA A 211 -11.58 1.01 -0.75
C ALA A 211 -10.20 0.33 -0.59
N ALA A 212 -9.46 0.17 -1.69
CA ALA A 212 -8.07 -0.25 -1.63
C ALA A 212 -7.18 0.83 -1.00
N ASP A 213 -6.12 0.43 -0.31
CA ASP A 213 -5.18 1.36 0.30
C ASP A 213 -4.16 1.90 -0.70
N PHE A 214 -3.83 1.11 -1.71
CA PHE A 214 -2.86 1.46 -2.75
C PHE A 214 -3.34 0.98 -4.13
N VAL A 215 -2.95 1.71 -5.17
CA VAL A 215 -2.78 1.17 -6.51
C VAL A 215 -1.30 0.88 -6.77
N LYS A 216 -1.01 -0.16 -7.54
CA LYS A 216 0.35 -0.58 -7.89
C LYS A 216 0.47 -0.71 -9.41
N THR A 217 1.59 -0.25 -9.98
CA THR A 217 1.78 -0.23 -11.43
C THR A 217 1.82 -1.62 -12.05
N SER A 218 2.66 -2.51 -11.54
CA SER A 218 3.07 -3.71 -12.27
C SER A 218 3.39 -4.89 -11.36
N THR A 219 3.27 -6.10 -11.90
CA THR A 219 3.71 -7.35 -11.25
C THR A 219 5.23 -7.51 -11.26
N GLY A 220 5.90 -7.02 -12.30
CA GLY A 220 7.29 -7.31 -12.62
C GLY A 220 7.49 -8.55 -13.49
N PHE A 221 6.41 -9.25 -13.87
CA PHE A 221 6.39 -10.43 -14.76
C PHE A 221 5.70 -10.13 -16.10
N GLY A 222 5.12 -8.95 -16.24
CA GLY A 222 4.51 -8.49 -17.47
C GLY A 222 5.52 -7.89 -18.45
N PRO A 223 5.04 -7.35 -19.60
CA PRO A 223 5.90 -6.82 -20.66
C PRO A 223 6.61 -5.51 -20.29
N GLY A 224 6.22 -4.85 -19.18
CA GLY A 224 6.81 -3.59 -18.73
C GLY A 224 6.81 -3.45 -17.23
N GLY A 225 7.44 -2.36 -16.74
CA GLY A 225 7.50 -1.98 -15.34
C GLY A 225 6.91 -0.61 -15.09
N ALA A 226 7.23 -0.01 -13.93
CA ALA A 226 6.78 1.33 -13.57
C ALA A 226 7.42 2.39 -14.46
N THR A 227 6.61 3.33 -14.95
CA THR A 227 7.07 4.56 -15.61
C THR A 227 6.63 5.78 -14.79
N ALA A 228 7.38 6.87 -14.86
CA ALA A 228 6.99 8.12 -14.20
C ALA A 228 5.64 8.65 -14.73
N ALA A 229 5.35 8.45 -16.02
CA ALA A 229 4.09 8.84 -16.63
C ALA A 229 2.90 8.08 -16.03
N ASP A 230 3.01 6.74 -15.91
CA ASP A 230 1.97 5.91 -15.31
C ASP A 230 1.74 6.28 -13.84
N VAL A 231 2.81 6.44 -13.07
CA VAL A 231 2.73 6.84 -11.65
C VAL A 231 2.04 8.19 -11.51
N ALA A 232 2.40 9.18 -12.34
CA ALA A 232 1.77 10.50 -12.31
C ALA A 232 0.29 10.45 -12.72
N LEU A 233 -0.06 9.62 -13.70
CA LEU A 233 -1.46 9.39 -14.08
C LEU A 233 -2.25 8.77 -12.92
N MET A 234 -1.74 7.69 -12.35
CA MET A 234 -2.36 6.98 -11.23
C MET A 234 -2.54 7.92 -10.03
N ARG A 235 -1.51 8.72 -9.67
CA ARG A 235 -1.58 9.71 -8.60
C ARG A 235 -2.70 10.73 -8.82
N ARG A 236 -2.84 11.26 -10.04
CA ARG A 236 -3.92 12.21 -10.35
C ARG A 236 -5.31 11.59 -10.17
N VAL A 237 -5.48 10.31 -10.51
CA VAL A 237 -6.78 9.63 -10.40
C VAL A 237 -7.13 9.31 -8.95
N VAL A 238 -6.19 8.77 -8.19
CA VAL A 238 -6.50 8.31 -6.81
C VAL A 238 -6.46 9.44 -5.78
N GLY A 239 -5.82 10.57 -6.08
CA GLY A 239 -5.64 11.69 -5.15
C GLY A 239 -4.54 11.41 -4.12
N GLU A 240 -4.43 12.23 -3.08
CA GLU A 240 -3.33 12.16 -2.10
C GLU A 240 -3.59 11.14 -0.98
N GLU A 241 -4.85 10.80 -0.71
CA GLU A 241 -5.24 9.92 0.39
C GLU A 241 -4.92 8.44 0.14
N MET A 242 -4.88 8.02 -1.12
CA MET A 242 -4.58 6.65 -1.51
C MET A 242 -3.11 6.53 -1.93
N GLY A 243 -2.43 5.46 -1.49
CA GLY A 243 -1.04 5.21 -1.86
C GLY A 243 -0.86 4.85 -3.34
N VAL A 244 0.29 5.19 -3.92
CA VAL A 244 0.72 4.69 -5.23
C VAL A 244 2.03 3.93 -5.07
N LYS A 245 2.06 2.65 -5.45
CA LYS A 245 3.25 1.81 -5.44
C LYS A 245 3.80 1.65 -6.85
N ALA A 246 5.04 2.12 -7.06
CA ALA A 246 5.79 1.84 -8.27
C ALA A 246 6.57 0.53 -8.13
N ALA A 247 6.39 -0.40 -9.05
CA ALA A 247 7.07 -1.69 -9.05
C ALA A 247 7.41 -2.15 -10.47
N GLY A 248 8.48 -2.94 -10.58
CA GLY A 248 9.04 -3.37 -11.88
C GLY A 248 10.02 -2.33 -12.44
N GLY A 249 11.29 -2.71 -12.54
CA GLY A 249 12.31 -1.89 -13.17
C GLY A 249 13.02 -0.84 -12.30
N VAL A 250 12.61 -0.62 -11.05
CA VAL A 250 13.30 0.30 -10.13
C VAL A 250 14.53 -0.39 -9.54
N ARG A 251 15.73 0.02 -9.96
CA ARG A 251 16.98 -0.70 -9.65
C ARG A 251 18.02 0.11 -8.88
N ASP A 252 17.86 1.42 -8.80
CA ASP A 252 18.81 2.36 -8.21
C ASP A 252 18.09 3.55 -7.58
N LEU A 253 18.85 4.41 -6.92
CA LEU A 253 18.34 5.59 -6.24
C LEU A 253 17.70 6.60 -7.19
N GLU A 254 18.24 6.78 -8.39
CA GLU A 254 17.70 7.72 -9.36
C GLU A 254 16.33 7.26 -9.87
N GLY A 255 16.18 5.98 -10.17
CA GLY A 255 14.89 5.38 -10.50
C GLY A 255 13.87 5.54 -9.37
N LEU A 256 14.27 5.33 -8.12
CA LEU A 256 13.41 5.57 -6.97
C LEU A 256 12.98 7.03 -6.88
N LYS A 257 13.93 7.99 -6.98
CA LYS A 257 13.63 9.43 -6.93
C LYS A 257 12.67 9.86 -8.05
N ALA A 258 12.85 9.34 -9.26
CA ALA A 258 11.97 9.62 -10.38
C ALA A 258 10.53 9.15 -10.09
N MET A 259 10.34 7.96 -9.52
CA MET A 259 9.01 7.46 -9.15
C MET A 259 8.38 8.28 -8.02
N VAL A 260 9.16 8.66 -7.02
CA VAL A 260 8.68 9.50 -5.91
C VAL A 260 8.29 10.90 -6.41
N ALA A 261 9.10 11.50 -7.27
CA ALA A 261 8.77 12.80 -7.88
C ALA A 261 7.48 12.74 -8.73
N ALA A 262 7.20 11.58 -9.33
CA ALA A 262 5.95 11.33 -10.06
C ALA A 262 4.74 11.05 -9.14
N GLY A 263 4.93 10.92 -7.83
CA GLY A 263 3.86 10.72 -6.85
C GLY A 263 3.79 9.32 -6.22
N ALA A 264 4.79 8.46 -6.42
CA ALA A 264 4.84 7.18 -5.70
C ALA A 264 5.13 7.41 -4.21
N THR A 265 4.41 6.68 -3.36
CA THR A 265 4.61 6.66 -1.91
C THR A 265 5.19 5.34 -1.41
N ARG A 266 5.31 4.36 -2.31
CA ARG A 266 5.88 3.03 -2.05
C ARG A 266 6.61 2.53 -3.29
N ILE A 267 7.72 1.82 -3.09
CA ILE A 267 8.54 1.26 -4.16
C ILE A 267 8.71 -0.24 -3.96
N GLY A 268 8.34 -1.03 -4.95
CA GLY A 268 8.63 -2.47 -5.00
C GLY A 268 9.95 -2.72 -5.71
N ALA A 269 10.97 -3.19 -5.00
CA ALA A 269 12.29 -3.41 -5.57
C ALA A 269 12.98 -4.67 -4.99
N SER A 270 13.65 -5.42 -5.84
CA SER A 270 14.59 -6.47 -5.42
C SER A 270 15.98 -5.91 -5.05
N ALA A 271 16.29 -4.71 -5.54
CA ALA A 271 17.55 -4.00 -5.33
C ALA A 271 17.52 -3.06 -4.09
N GLY A 272 16.63 -3.30 -3.13
CA GLY A 272 16.42 -2.39 -1.99
C GLY A 272 17.69 -2.04 -1.22
N VAL A 273 18.55 -3.01 -0.93
CA VAL A 273 19.83 -2.81 -0.23
C VAL A 273 20.71 -1.83 -1.00
N ARG A 274 20.88 -2.05 -2.31
CA ARG A 274 21.65 -1.17 -3.19
C ARG A 274 21.13 0.27 -3.15
N ILE A 275 19.82 0.44 -3.32
CA ILE A 275 19.18 1.76 -3.31
C ILE A 275 19.47 2.51 -2.00
N VAL A 276 19.40 1.82 -0.86
CA VAL A 276 19.69 2.43 0.44
C VAL A 276 21.18 2.74 0.61
N GLN A 277 22.07 1.87 0.14
CA GLN A 277 23.51 2.13 0.16
C GLN A 277 23.86 3.37 -0.67
N GLU A 278 23.32 3.48 -1.89
CA GLU A 278 23.47 4.67 -2.74
C GLU A 278 22.94 5.94 -2.06
N SER A 279 21.82 5.85 -1.35
CA SER A 279 21.26 7.00 -0.62
C SER A 279 22.14 7.48 0.55
N ARG A 280 23.03 6.61 1.05
CA ARG A 280 24.01 6.91 2.10
C ARG A 280 25.38 7.32 1.55
N GLY A 281 25.51 7.46 0.22
CA GLY A 281 26.79 7.77 -0.44
C GLY A 281 27.79 6.60 -0.43
N GLN A 282 27.33 5.38 -0.19
CA GLN A 282 28.17 4.18 -0.21
C GLN A 282 28.24 3.62 -1.65
N GLN A 283 29.44 3.22 -2.10
CA GLN A 283 29.54 2.51 -3.36
C GLN A 283 28.90 1.12 -3.24
N SER A 284 27.90 0.84 -4.06
CA SER A 284 27.25 -0.46 -4.04
C SER A 284 28.10 -1.50 -4.76
N ALA A 285 28.20 -2.70 -4.20
CA ALA A 285 28.71 -3.87 -4.91
C ALA A 285 27.80 -4.21 -6.09
N ALA A 286 28.38 -4.75 -7.20
CA ALA A 286 27.76 -4.95 -8.50
C ALA A 286 26.32 -5.49 -8.48
N ALA A 287 25.54 -5.02 -9.46
CA ALA A 287 24.11 -5.26 -9.63
C ALA A 287 23.69 -6.74 -9.48
N ALA A 288 22.78 -7.02 -8.56
CA ALA A 288 21.99 -8.25 -8.60
C ALA A 288 21.14 -8.23 -9.89
N LYS A 289 21.21 -9.31 -10.69
CA LYS A 289 20.36 -9.47 -11.88
C LYS A 289 18.89 -9.40 -11.44
N GLY A 290 18.16 -8.41 -11.93
CA GLY A 290 16.71 -8.32 -11.77
C GLY A 290 15.99 -9.49 -12.46
N TYR A 291 14.69 -9.64 -12.20
CA TYR A 291 13.83 -10.59 -12.91
C TYR A 291 13.91 -10.37 -14.42
#